data_dcacfbc502d4adb8a2afd77dde2baae5
#
_entry.id   dcacfbc502d4adb8a2afd77dde2baae5
#
_cell.length_a   1.000
_cell.length_b   1.000
_cell.length_c   1.000
_cell.angle_alpha   90.00
_cell.angle_beta   90.00
_cell.angle_gamma   90.00
#
_symmetry.space_group_name_H-M   'P 1'
#
loop_
_entity.id
_entity.type
_entity.pdbx_description
1 polymer ?
#
loop_
_entity_poly.entity_id
_entity_poly.type
_entity_poly.pdbx_seq_one_letter_code
_entity_poly.pdbx_strand_id
1 'polypeptide(L)'
;MQNYKDLKVWEKAHQFTLEVYEVTKTFPKEEVYSLTNQLRRAASSIPANIAEGCGKSTQAEFARYLNVSLGSANEAEYFLILSKDLKYLNEMPFNKLFTLINEIKAMLISLIGKVRSS
;
A
#
# COMPACT_ATOMS: atom_id res chain seq x y z
N MET A 1 20.33 -2.48 9.82
CA MET A 1 19.74 -2.68 8.51
C MET A 1 18.97 -3.99 8.48
N GLN A 2 17.85 -4.02 7.80
CA GLN A 2 16.92 -5.11 7.88
C GLN A 2 16.54 -5.58 6.48
N ASN A 3 16.34 -6.89 6.30
CA ASN A 3 15.86 -7.40 5.01
C ASN A 3 14.36 -7.20 4.94
N TYR A 4 13.90 -6.33 4.06
CA TYR A 4 12.48 -6.01 3.94
C TYR A 4 11.62 -7.24 3.62
N LYS A 5 12.18 -8.22 2.91
CA LYS A 5 11.45 -9.44 2.55
C LYS A 5 11.07 -10.29 3.77
N ASP A 6 11.72 -10.07 4.90
CA ASP A 6 11.39 -10.78 6.15
C ASP A 6 10.25 -10.12 6.92
N LEU A 7 9.85 -8.91 6.52
CA LEU A 7 8.77 -8.19 7.19
C LEU A 7 7.41 -8.63 6.65
N LYS A 8 6.53 -9.05 7.56
CA LYS A 8 5.18 -9.47 7.16
C LYS A 8 4.39 -8.33 6.51
N VAL A 9 4.59 -7.11 6.99
CA VAL A 9 3.89 -5.96 6.40
C VAL A 9 4.32 -5.73 4.96
N TRP A 10 5.61 -5.96 4.64
CA TRP A 10 6.06 -5.86 3.26
C TRP A 10 5.41 -6.91 2.39
N GLU A 11 5.36 -8.15 2.86
CA GLU A 11 4.76 -9.25 2.13
C GLU A 11 3.29 -8.97 1.81
N LYS A 12 2.54 -8.48 2.80
CA LYS A 12 1.13 -8.13 2.60
C LYS A 12 0.96 -6.94 1.66
N ALA A 13 1.84 -5.95 1.77
CA ALA A 13 1.81 -4.79 0.88
C ALA A 13 2.13 -5.19 -0.56
N HIS A 14 3.06 -6.11 -0.75
CA HIS A 14 3.38 -6.63 -2.07
C HIS A 14 2.19 -7.41 -2.64
N GLN A 15 1.57 -8.27 -1.83
CA GLN A 15 0.37 -9.00 -2.25
C GLN A 15 -0.75 -8.04 -2.64
N PHE A 16 -0.97 -7.00 -1.84
CA PHE A 16 -1.96 -5.97 -2.15
C PHE A 16 -1.69 -5.34 -3.52
N THR A 17 -0.43 -5.02 -3.78
CA THR A 17 -0.03 -4.44 -5.06
C THR A 17 -0.37 -5.36 -6.23
N LEU A 18 -0.04 -6.65 -6.09
CA LEU A 18 -0.34 -7.62 -7.14
C LEU A 18 -1.85 -7.72 -7.41
N GLU A 19 -2.66 -7.71 -6.35
CA GLU A 19 -4.10 -7.78 -6.50
C GLU A 19 -4.69 -6.50 -7.11
N VAL A 20 -4.12 -5.35 -6.79
CA VAL A 20 -4.52 -4.07 -7.42
C VAL A 20 -4.25 -4.12 -8.91
N TYR A 21 -3.08 -4.59 -9.32
CA TYR A 21 -2.78 -4.73 -10.75
C TYR A 21 -3.78 -5.66 -11.44
N GLU A 22 -4.16 -6.74 -10.76
CA GLU A 22 -5.09 -7.71 -11.33
C GLU A 22 -6.49 -7.11 -11.52
N VAL A 23 -7.05 -6.49 -10.47
CA VAL A 23 -8.42 -5.94 -10.57
C VAL A 23 -8.50 -4.75 -11.51
N THR A 24 -7.43 -3.98 -11.65
CA THR A 24 -7.46 -2.80 -12.52
C THR A 24 -7.34 -3.14 -14.00
N LYS A 25 -7.04 -4.41 -14.34
CA LYS A 25 -7.03 -4.83 -15.76
C LYS A 25 -8.39 -4.63 -16.43
N THR A 26 -9.47 -4.67 -15.66
CA THR A 26 -10.82 -4.50 -16.18
C THR A 26 -11.34 -3.08 -16.09
N PHE A 27 -10.54 -2.15 -15.56
CA PHE A 27 -10.96 -0.75 -15.49
C PHE A 27 -11.08 -0.16 -16.89
N PRO A 28 -11.92 0.87 -17.10
CA PRO A 28 -12.06 1.51 -18.40
C PRO A 28 -10.72 2.00 -18.94
N LYS A 29 -10.53 1.85 -20.25
CA LYS A 29 -9.26 2.26 -20.89
C LYS A 29 -8.98 3.75 -20.74
N GLU A 30 -10.03 4.57 -20.67
CA GLU A 30 -9.88 6.02 -20.47
C GLU A 30 -9.30 6.37 -19.11
N GLU A 31 -9.27 5.42 -18.16
CA GLU A 31 -8.68 5.63 -16.85
C GLU A 31 -7.21 5.24 -16.76
N VAL A 32 -6.62 4.72 -17.85
CA VAL A 32 -5.26 4.16 -17.79
C VAL A 32 -4.22 5.19 -17.36
N TYR A 33 -4.37 6.46 -17.74
CA TYR A 33 -3.48 7.55 -17.32
C TYR A 33 -4.06 8.38 -16.17
N SER A 34 -5.10 7.92 -15.55
CA SER A 34 -5.80 8.62 -14.48
C SER A 34 -5.95 7.70 -13.29
N LEU A 35 -7.17 7.25 -12.97
CA LEU A 35 -7.44 6.45 -11.77
C LEU A 35 -6.64 5.15 -11.72
N THR A 36 -6.59 4.41 -12.83
CA THR A 36 -5.83 3.17 -12.89
C THR A 36 -4.37 3.39 -12.51
N ASN A 37 -3.74 4.39 -13.14
CA ASN A 37 -2.35 4.72 -12.88
C ASN A 37 -2.14 5.16 -11.44
N GLN A 38 -3.00 6.03 -10.93
CA GLN A 38 -2.87 6.55 -9.57
C GLN A 38 -3.04 5.46 -8.52
N LEU A 39 -4.01 4.55 -8.69
CA LEU A 39 -4.20 3.45 -7.77
C LEU A 39 -3.00 2.51 -7.77
N ARG A 40 -2.49 2.16 -8.96
CA ARG A 40 -1.32 1.29 -9.07
C ARG A 40 -0.08 1.93 -8.45
N ARG A 41 0.12 3.22 -8.65
CA ARG A 41 1.27 3.93 -8.07
C ARG A 41 1.16 4.00 -6.55
N ALA A 42 -0.01 4.33 -6.02
CA ALA A 42 -0.22 4.36 -4.57
C ALA A 42 0.03 2.98 -3.96
N ALA A 43 -0.50 1.93 -4.60
CA ALA A 43 -0.32 0.57 -4.10
C ALA A 43 1.15 0.15 -4.08
N SER A 44 1.86 0.31 -5.20
CA SER A 44 3.27 -0.12 -5.29
C SER A 44 4.20 0.74 -4.43
N SER A 45 3.81 1.97 -4.14
CA SER A 45 4.57 2.86 -3.28
C SER A 45 4.63 2.34 -1.83
N ILE A 46 3.65 1.54 -1.40
CA ILE A 46 3.65 0.99 -0.04
C ILE A 46 4.85 0.06 0.18
N PRO A 47 4.99 -1.04 -0.58
CA PRO A 47 6.13 -1.94 -0.37
C PRO A 47 7.45 -1.30 -0.80
N ALA A 48 7.44 -0.40 -1.78
CA ALA A 48 8.66 0.27 -2.23
C ALA A 48 9.27 1.12 -1.11
N ASN A 49 8.45 1.87 -0.37
CA ASN A 49 8.94 2.72 0.72
C ASN A 49 9.33 1.90 1.94
N ILE A 50 8.68 0.78 2.21
CA ILE A 50 9.14 -0.13 3.27
C ILE A 50 10.54 -0.64 2.92
N ALA A 51 10.72 -1.09 1.68
CA ALA A 51 12.02 -1.61 1.23
C ALA A 51 13.10 -0.55 1.31
N GLU A 52 12.80 0.67 0.86
CA GLU A 52 13.76 1.76 0.89
C GLU A 52 14.16 2.11 2.33
N GLY A 53 13.16 2.17 3.22
CA GLY A 53 13.41 2.47 4.64
C GLY A 53 14.31 1.45 5.30
N CYS A 54 14.15 0.17 4.95
CA CYS A 54 15.00 -0.90 5.49
C CYS A 54 16.46 -0.73 5.11
N GLY A 55 16.76 -0.01 4.03
CA GLY A 55 18.12 0.25 3.59
C GLY A 55 18.76 1.47 4.23
N LYS A 56 18.05 2.20 5.08
CA LYS A 56 18.59 3.40 5.72
C LYS A 56 19.39 3.05 6.95
N SER A 57 20.34 3.91 7.31
CA SER A 57 21.31 3.62 8.38
C SER A 57 20.79 3.97 9.77
N THR A 58 19.69 4.72 9.91
CA THR A 58 19.17 5.12 11.22
C THR A 58 17.71 4.72 11.37
N GLN A 59 17.31 4.51 12.63
CA GLN A 59 15.91 4.21 12.95
C GLN A 59 14.99 5.39 12.60
N ALA A 60 15.47 6.62 12.79
CA ALA A 60 14.68 7.81 12.44
C ALA A 60 14.36 7.84 10.95
N GLU A 61 15.34 7.52 10.09
CA GLU A 61 15.12 7.46 8.64
C GLU A 61 14.19 6.31 8.28
N PHE A 62 14.38 5.16 8.91
CA PHE A 62 13.48 4.02 8.68
C PHE A 62 12.03 4.41 9.00
N ALA A 63 11.80 5.02 10.17
CA ALA A 63 10.45 5.47 10.57
C ALA A 63 9.89 6.47 9.57
N ARG A 64 10.72 7.36 9.04
CA ARG A 64 10.27 8.35 8.05
C ARG A 64 9.72 7.68 6.81
N TYR A 65 10.43 6.67 6.28
CA TYR A 65 9.97 5.94 5.09
C TYR A 65 8.72 5.10 5.38
N LEU A 66 8.60 4.54 6.59
CA LEU A 66 7.39 3.84 6.97
C LEU A 66 6.19 4.79 7.02
N ASN A 67 6.40 6.05 7.43
CA ASN A 67 5.34 7.06 7.40
C ASN A 67 4.93 7.41 5.96
N VAL A 68 5.89 7.48 5.04
CA VAL A 68 5.57 7.69 3.62
C VAL A 68 4.72 6.52 3.11
N SER A 69 5.10 5.29 3.48
CA SER A 69 4.35 4.10 3.12
C SER A 69 2.91 4.16 3.67
N LEU A 70 2.73 4.60 4.92
CA LEU A 70 1.42 4.75 5.52
C LEU A 70 0.56 5.76 4.77
N GLY A 71 1.15 6.88 4.35
CA GLY A 71 0.46 7.87 3.52
C GLY A 71 0.01 7.29 2.20
N SER A 72 0.87 6.48 1.56
CA SER A 72 0.52 5.80 0.33
C SER A 72 -0.62 4.80 0.54
N ALA A 73 -0.65 4.14 1.69
CA ALA A 73 -1.73 3.21 2.03
C ALA A 73 -3.06 3.95 2.17
N ASN A 74 -3.06 5.12 2.81
CA ASN A 74 -4.26 5.96 2.90
C ASN A 74 -4.73 6.41 1.52
N GLU A 75 -3.81 6.78 0.66
CA GLU A 75 -4.14 7.18 -0.70
C GLU A 75 -4.74 6.02 -1.49
N ALA A 76 -4.14 4.83 -1.39
CA ALA A 76 -4.65 3.63 -2.05
C ALA A 76 -6.05 3.28 -1.55
N GLU A 77 -6.29 3.41 -0.25
CA GLU A 77 -7.61 3.16 0.33
C GLU A 77 -8.64 4.10 -0.29
N TYR A 78 -8.32 5.38 -0.40
CA TYR A 78 -9.23 6.34 -1.03
C TYR A 78 -9.53 5.96 -2.47
N PHE A 79 -8.52 5.59 -3.25
CA PHE A 79 -8.74 5.21 -4.65
C PHE A 79 -9.57 3.93 -4.79
N LEU A 80 -9.50 3.02 -3.80
CA LEU A 80 -10.41 1.87 -3.77
C LEU A 80 -11.85 2.30 -3.59
N ILE A 81 -12.08 3.23 -2.66
CA ILE A 81 -13.43 3.77 -2.41
C ILE A 81 -13.96 4.45 -3.67
N LEU A 82 -13.13 5.29 -4.30
CA LEU A 82 -13.51 5.98 -5.52
C LEU A 82 -13.84 4.98 -6.64
N SER A 83 -13.02 3.93 -6.79
CA SER A 83 -13.21 2.90 -7.80
C SER A 83 -14.53 2.15 -7.59
N LYS A 84 -14.88 1.87 -6.35
CA LYS A 84 -16.14 1.24 -6.01
C LYS A 84 -17.32 2.17 -6.32
N ASP A 85 -17.20 3.43 -5.92
CA ASP A 85 -18.27 4.41 -6.12
C ASP A 85 -18.52 4.70 -7.60
N LEU A 86 -17.48 4.65 -8.42
CA LEU A 86 -17.58 4.77 -9.87
C LEU A 86 -18.04 3.47 -10.53
N LYS A 87 -18.21 2.40 -9.74
CA LYS A 87 -18.68 1.08 -10.19
C LYS A 87 -17.68 0.36 -11.09
N TYR A 88 -16.41 0.72 -11.00
CA TYR A 88 -15.33 0.01 -11.69
C TYR A 88 -14.91 -1.23 -10.91
N LEU A 89 -15.16 -1.27 -9.61
CA LEU A 89 -14.73 -2.33 -8.71
C LEU A 89 -15.97 -2.90 -8.00
N ASN A 90 -16.22 -4.20 -8.19
CA ASN A 90 -17.34 -4.87 -7.58
C ASN A 90 -17.15 -5.05 -6.09
N GLU A 91 -18.23 -5.35 -5.38
CA GLU A 91 -18.24 -5.40 -3.92
C GLU A 91 -17.28 -6.44 -3.34
N MET A 92 -17.24 -7.65 -3.89
CA MET A 92 -16.38 -8.70 -3.34
C MET A 92 -14.88 -8.36 -3.44
N PRO A 93 -14.35 -8.04 -4.62
CA PRO A 93 -12.95 -7.63 -4.68
C PRO A 93 -12.68 -6.35 -3.89
N PHE A 94 -13.63 -5.41 -3.84
CA PHE A 94 -13.47 -4.22 -3.02
C PHE A 94 -13.29 -4.60 -1.54
N ASN A 95 -14.18 -5.45 -1.01
CA ASN A 95 -14.13 -5.84 0.40
C ASN A 95 -12.83 -6.53 0.75
N LYS A 96 -12.34 -7.38 -0.14
CA LYS A 96 -11.07 -8.09 0.08
C LYS A 96 -9.90 -7.11 0.14
N LEU A 97 -9.83 -6.21 -0.82
CA LEU A 97 -8.74 -5.22 -0.88
C LEU A 97 -8.83 -4.22 0.27
N PHE A 98 -10.05 -3.81 0.62
CA PHE A 98 -10.26 -2.86 1.71
C PHE A 98 -9.84 -3.46 3.05
N THR A 99 -10.17 -4.71 3.30
CA THR A 99 -9.73 -5.42 4.50
C THR A 99 -8.21 -5.51 4.55
N LEU A 100 -7.59 -5.87 3.44
CA LEU A 100 -6.13 -6.02 3.36
C LEU A 100 -5.42 -4.70 3.58
N ILE A 101 -5.88 -3.60 2.95
CA ILE A 101 -5.22 -2.31 3.13
C ILE A 101 -5.34 -1.80 4.57
N ASN A 102 -6.45 -2.05 5.22
CA ASN A 102 -6.61 -1.65 6.62
C ASN A 102 -5.74 -2.49 7.56
N GLU A 103 -5.52 -3.75 7.25
CA GLU A 103 -4.58 -4.58 7.98
C GLU A 103 -3.15 -4.05 7.81
N ILE A 104 -2.77 -3.71 6.58
CA ILE A 104 -1.45 -3.14 6.29
C ILE A 104 -1.24 -1.84 7.07
N LYS A 105 -2.24 -0.97 7.10
CA LYS A 105 -2.17 0.30 7.84
C LYS A 105 -1.93 0.04 9.33
N ALA A 106 -2.67 -0.88 9.92
CA ALA A 106 -2.51 -1.22 11.33
C ALA A 106 -1.10 -1.75 11.62
N MET A 107 -0.58 -2.60 10.73
CA MET A 107 0.77 -3.15 10.87
C MET A 107 1.83 -2.06 10.75
N LEU A 108 1.65 -1.11 9.82
CA LEU A 108 2.59 0.01 9.66
C LEU A 108 2.60 0.89 10.91
N ILE A 109 1.43 1.22 11.44
CA ILE A 109 1.33 2.03 12.66
C ILE A 109 2.06 1.35 13.82
N SER A 110 1.85 0.04 13.98
CA SER A 110 2.51 -0.73 15.03
C SER A 110 4.04 -0.73 14.84
N LEU A 111 4.49 -0.96 13.62
CA LEU A 111 5.93 -1.00 13.33
C LEU A 111 6.59 0.36 13.54
N ILE A 112 5.94 1.44 13.10
CA ILE A 112 6.44 2.80 13.31
C ILE A 112 6.64 3.06 14.80
N GLY A 113 5.65 2.67 15.61
CA GLY A 113 5.76 2.83 17.06
C GLY A 113 6.95 2.10 17.66
N LYS A 114 7.18 0.85 17.21
CA LYS A 114 8.32 0.06 17.68
C LYS A 114 9.66 0.67 17.26
N VAL A 115 9.76 1.10 16.01
CA VAL A 115 10.98 1.69 15.49
C VAL A 115 11.33 2.98 16.24
N ARG A 116 10.34 3.82 16.52
CA ARG A 116 10.54 5.09 17.20
C ARG A 116 10.88 4.95 18.68
N SER A 117 10.50 3.84 19.29
CA SER A 117 10.78 3.59 20.71
C SER A 117 12.09 2.84 20.95
N SER A 118 12.80 2.47 19.89
CA SER A 118 14.07 1.73 20.02
C SER A 118 15.33 2.60 19.92
#